data_37edd330f8f909ed6b7a36d2c83987ee
#
_entry.id   37edd330f8f909ed6b7a36d2c83987ee
#
_cell.length_a   1.000
_cell.length_b   1.000
_cell.length_c   1.000
_cell.angle_alpha   90.00
_cell.angle_beta   90.00
_cell.angle_gamma   90.00
#
_symmetry.space_group_name_H-M   'P 1'
#
loop_
_entity.id
_entity.type
_entity.pdbx_description
1 polymer ?
#
loop_
_entity_poly.entity_id
_entity_poly.type
_entity_poly.pdbx_seq_one_letter_code
_entity_poly.pdbx_strand_id
1 'polypeptide(L)'
;DGHLARKWNMVTDFGKFADPLADKLLTTVAFIYMMRDGVCSPVVLCIILAREFAVSGLRMVAAGAKDGKVIAANMWGKVKTVLQMLSIIFYFFGMSIASMSATGAEQGVRQILVISISMVLCWLVAAVTAISGIKYLWDNRSFINTAK
;
A
#
# COMPACT_ATOMS: atom_id res chain seq x y z
N ASP A 1 5.34 -18.42 5.40
CA ASP A 1 6.20 -18.95 4.32
C ASP A 1 7.65 -18.52 4.47
N GLY A 2 7.97 -17.26 4.64
CA GLY A 2 9.35 -16.79 4.79
C GLY A 2 10.09 -17.34 6.02
N HIS A 3 9.39 -17.69 7.09
CA HIS A 3 9.99 -18.32 8.27
C HIS A 3 10.39 -19.78 8.00
N LEU A 4 9.54 -20.51 7.28
CA LEU A 4 9.80 -21.89 6.86
C LEU A 4 10.93 -21.96 5.82
N ALA A 5 10.93 -21.06 4.84
CA ALA A 5 11.97 -20.98 3.82
C ALA A 5 13.35 -20.68 4.42
N ARG A 6 13.41 -19.81 5.43
CA ARG A 6 14.64 -19.52 6.20
C ARG A 6 15.10 -20.72 7.03
N LYS A 7 14.15 -21.45 7.64
CA LYS A 7 14.45 -22.63 8.44
C LYS A 7 15.00 -23.79 7.59
N TRP A 8 14.64 -23.86 6.31
CA TRP A 8 15.08 -24.91 5.38
C TRP A 8 16.21 -24.46 4.44
N ASN A 9 16.82 -23.27 4.65
CA ASN A 9 17.84 -22.71 3.78
C ASN A 9 17.47 -22.65 2.29
N MET A 10 16.18 -22.53 1.97
CA MET A 10 15.64 -22.48 0.61
C MET A 10 15.35 -21.03 0.15
N VAL A 11 16.07 -20.05 0.69
CA VAL A 11 15.93 -18.65 0.32
C VAL A 11 16.63 -18.40 -1.00
N THR A 12 15.86 -18.25 -2.08
CA THR A 12 16.39 -17.90 -3.41
C THR A 12 16.42 -16.38 -3.58
N ASP A 13 17.37 -15.88 -4.39
CA ASP A 13 17.42 -14.44 -4.69
C ASP A 13 16.19 -13.98 -5.48
N PHE A 14 15.59 -14.87 -6.28
CA PHE A 14 14.30 -14.64 -6.93
C PHE A 14 13.16 -14.48 -5.91
N GLY A 15 13.11 -15.28 -4.84
CA GLY A 15 12.11 -15.13 -3.78
C GLY A 15 12.22 -13.79 -3.07
N LYS A 16 13.44 -13.34 -2.75
CA LYS A 16 13.67 -12.02 -2.13
C LYS A 16 13.19 -10.86 -3.00
N PHE A 17 13.23 -11.02 -4.32
CA PHE A 17 12.71 -10.04 -5.27
C PHE A 17 11.19 -10.15 -5.45
N ALA A 18 10.67 -11.38 -5.52
CA ALA A 18 9.27 -11.66 -5.78
C ALA A 18 8.35 -11.27 -4.60
N ASP A 19 8.78 -11.46 -3.36
CA ASP A 19 7.98 -11.15 -2.16
C ASP A 19 7.51 -9.68 -2.09
N PRO A 20 8.38 -8.66 -2.20
CA PRO A 20 7.95 -7.27 -2.21
C PRO A 20 7.09 -6.89 -3.42
N LEU A 21 7.25 -7.58 -4.54
CA LEU A 21 6.46 -7.35 -5.74
C LEU A 21 5.05 -7.94 -5.60
N ALA A 22 4.95 -9.16 -5.07
CA ALA A 22 3.68 -9.83 -4.83
C ALA A 22 2.80 -9.05 -3.83
N ASP A 23 3.39 -8.55 -2.74
CA ASP A 23 2.68 -7.73 -1.75
C ASP A 23 2.11 -6.45 -2.39
N LYS A 24 2.88 -5.77 -3.23
CA LYS A 24 2.43 -4.58 -3.97
C LYS A 24 1.36 -4.90 -5.01
N LEU A 25 1.47 -6.01 -5.71
CA LEU A 25 0.46 -6.46 -6.65
C LEU A 25 -0.87 -6.73 -5.95
N LEU A 26 -0.86 -7.45 -4.83
CA LEU A 26 -2.07 -7.78 -4.08
C LEU A 26 -2.83 -6.51 -3.65
N THR A 27 -2.14 -5.56 -3.04
CA THR A 27 -2.74 -4.30 -2.61
C THR A 27 -3.23 -3.45 -3.77
N THR A 28 -2.48 -3.41 -4.88
CA THR A 28 -2.88 -2.68 -6.10
C THR A 28 -4.15 -3.26 -6.70
N VAL A 29 -4.23 -4.58 -6.82
CA VAL A 29 -5.43 -5.27 -7.33
C VAL A 29 -6.64 -4.98 -6.45
N ALA A 30 -6.49 -5.01 -5.12
CA ALA A 30 -7.57 -4.66 -4.20
C ALA A 30 -8.09 -3.23 -4.44
N PHE A 31 -7.21 -2.25 -4.60
CA PHE A 31 -7.61 -0.87 -4.91
C PHE A 31 -8.24 -0.72 -6.30
N ILE A 32 -7.82 -1.50 -7.29
CA ILE A 32 -8.45 -1.54 -8.62
C ILE A 32 -9.90 -2.03 -8.50
N TYR A 33 -10.16 -3.07 -7.70
CA TYR A 33 -11.52 -3.51 -7.44
C TYR A 33 -12.35 -2.44 -6.72
N MET A 34 -11.79 -1.80 -5.69
CA MET A 34 -12.44 -0.67 -5.01
C MET A 34 -12.71 0.51 -5.96
N MET A 35 -11.85 0.73 -6.94
CA MET A 35 -12.03 1.76 -7.97
C MET A 35 -13.16 1.36 -8.94
N ARG A 36 -13.24 0.11 -9.36
CA ARG A 36 -14.34 -0.41 -10.19
C ARG A 36 -15.69 -0.20 -9.51
N ASP A 37 -15.74 -0.39 -8.21
CA ASP A 37 -16.97 -0.26 -7.41
C ASP A 37 -17.25 1.23 -7.00
N GLY A 38 -16.47 2.19 -7.52
CA GLY A 38 -16.66 3.63 -7.30
C GLY A 38 -16.19 4.14 -5.93
N VAL A 39 -15.53 3.30 -5.12
CA VAL A 39 -15.08 3.62 -3.76
C VAL A 39 -13.74 4.34 -3.76
N CYS A 40 -12.82 3.94 -4.63
CA CYS A 40 -11.51 4.54 -4.75
C CYS A 40 -11.40 5.39 -6.01
N SER A 41 -10.98 6.66 -5.87
CA SER A 41 -10.71 7.51 -7.03
C SER A 41 -9.44 7.06 -7.76
N PRO A 42 -9.38 7.15 -9.11
CA PRO A 42 -8.14 6.93 -9.86
C PRO A 42 -6.98 7.79 -9.37
N VAL A 43 -7.26 9.02 -8.92
CA VAL A 43 -6.25 9.93 -8.35
C VAL A 43 -5.62 9.35 -7.09
N VAL A 44 -6.43 8.76 -6.20
CA VAL A 44 -5.95 8.09 -4.99
C VAL A 44 -5.01 6.94 -5.34
N LEU A 45 -5.40 6.10 -6.30
CA LEU A 45 -4.58 4.98 -6.76
C LEU A 45 -3.25 5.47 -7.36
N CYS A 46 -3.28 6.51 -8.19
CA CYS A 46 -2.07 7.11 -8.75
C CYS A 46 -1.12 7.63 -7.66
N ILE A 47 -1.62 8.31 -6.63
CA ILE A 47 -0.81 8.80 -5.51
C ILE A 47 -0.14 7.62 -4.77
N ILE A 48 -0.91 6.57 -4.49
CA ILE A 48 -0.39 5.38 -3.81
C ILE A 48 0.73 4.74 -4.64
N LEU A 49 0.49 4.48 -5.92
CA LEU A 49 1.45 3.84 -6.82
C LEU A 49 2.71 4.70 -7.02
N ALA A 50 2.55 6.00 -7.29
CA ALA A 50 3.67 6.91 -7.47
C ALA A 50 4.62 6.89 -6.25
N ARG A 51 4.05 6.93 -5.03
CA ARG A 51 4.84 6.83 -3.80
C ARG A 51 5.51 5.47 -3.65
N GLU A 52 4.82 4.37 -3.93
CA GLU A 52 5.39 3.02 -3.84
C GLU A 52 6.61 2.86 -4.74
N PHE A 53 6.50 3.33 -5.99
CA PHE A 53 7.61 3.28 -6.93
C PHE A 53 8.73 4.22 -6.56
N ALA A 54 8.44 5.47 -6.16
CA ALA A 54 9.45 6.45 -5.77
C ALA A 54 10.29 5.97 -4.58
N VAL A 55 9.64 5.48 -3.53
CA VAL A 55 10.34 4.99 -2.33
C VAL A 55 11.13 3.71 -2.61
N SER A 56 10.57 2.80 -3.41
CA SER A 56 11.28 1.57 -3.78
C SER A 56 12.47 1.83 -4.69
N GLY A 57 12.31 2.72 -5.67
CA GLY A 57 13.39 3.14 -6.55
C GLY A 57 14.54 3.79 -5.79
N LEU A 58 14.21 4.72 -4.86
CA LEU A 58 15.23 5.36 -4.04
C LEU A 58 15.99 4.36 -3.16
N ARG A 59 15.31 3.36 -2.59
CA ARG A 59 15.98 2.29 -1.83
C ARG A 59 16.90 1.43 -2.69
N MET A 60 16.48 1.12 -3.92
CA MET A 60 17.32 0.37 -4.86
C MET A 60 18.58 1.15 -5.23
N VAL A 61 18.45 2.44 -5.52
CA VAL A 61 19.59 3.32 -5.82
C VAL A 61 20.54 3.41 -4.62
N ALA A 62 20.00 3.60 -3.43
CA ALA A 62 20.81 3.69 -2.20
C ALA A 62 21.54 2.37 -1.87
N ALA A 63 20.90 1.23 -2.10
CA ALA A 63 21.52 -0.08 -1.90
C ALA A 63 22.62 -0.39 -2.92
N GLY A 64 22.50 0.14 -4.15
CA GLY A 64 23.50 0.00 -5.20
C GLY A 64 24.67 1.01 -5.14
N ALA A 65 24.60 2.00 -4.27
CA ALA A 65 25.68 2.98 -4.06
C ALA A 65 26.91 2.33 -3.41
N LYS A 66 28.13 2.82 -3.73
CA LYS A 66 29.41 2.26 -3.25
C LYS A 66 29.50 2.14 -1.71
N ASP A 67 28.76 2.96 -0.98
CA ASP A 67 28.72 2.93 0.49
C ASP A 67 27.62 2.01 1.07
N GLY A 68 26.84 1.33 0.23
CA GLY A 68 25.86 0.31 0.62
C GLY A 68 24.89 0.72 1.73
N LYS A 69 24.50 2.00 1.80
CA LYS A 69 23.71 2.52 2.93
C LYS A 69 22.26 2.08 2.83
N VAL A 70 21.86 1.15 3.69
CA VAL A 70 20.47 0.71 3.80
C VAL A 70 19.65 1.82 4.45
N ILE A 71 18.80 2.49 3.66
CA ILE A 71 17.87 3.50 4.18
C ILE A 71 16.79 2.79 5.00
N ALA A 72 16.74 3.05 6.30
CA ALA A 72 15.79 2.46 7.22
C ALA A 72 14.33 2.85 6.88
N ALA A 73 13.40 1.96 7.17
CA ALA A 73 11.97 2.24 7.00
C ALA A 73 11.54 3.31 8.01
N ASN A 74 10.97 4.42 7.51
CA ASN A 74 10.42 5.46 8.36
C ASN A 74 9.11 4.98 9.01
N MET A 75 8.83 5.41 10.26
CA MET A 75 7.59 5.10 10.99
C MET A 75 6.33 5.49 10.19
N TRP A 76 6.36 6.59 9.47
CA TRP A 76 5.28 7.03 8.58
C TRP A 76 4.96 6.01 7.47
N GLY A 77 5.97 5.29 6.99
CA GLY A 77 5.78 4.20 6.04
C GLY A 77 5.05 3.00 6.65
N LYS A 78 5.28 2.70 7.93
CA LYS A 78 4.56 1.64 8.66
C LYS A 78 3.09 2.01 8.87
N VAL A 79 2.83 3.23 9.36
CA VAL A 79 1.47 3.75 9.55
C VAL A 79 0.67 3.72 8.25
N LYS A 80 1.25 4.17 7.14
CA LYS A 80 0.63 4.11 5.82
C LYS A 80 0.23 2.70 5.44
N THR A 81 1.12 1.72 5.60
CA THR A 81 0.84 0.32 5.23
C THR A 81 -0.28 -0.28 6.07
N VAL A 82 -0.28 -0.04 7.38
CA VAL A 82 -1.36 -0.50 8.27
C VAL A 82 -2.69 0.12 7.89
N LEU A 83 -2.74 1.44 7.66
CA LEU A 83 -3.96 2.14 7.28
C LEU A 83 -4.50 1.65 5.93
N GLN A 84 -3.62 1.39 4.97
CA GLN A 84 -3.95 0.84 3.68
C GLN A 84 -4.59 -0.55 3.80
N MET A 85 -3.99 -1.46 4.56
CA MET A 85 -4.52 -2.80 4.80
C MET A 85 -5.87 -2.76 5.54
N LEU A 86 -6.00 -1.93 6.56
CA LEU A 86 -7.26 -1.75 7.28
C LEU A 86 -8.38 -1.23 6.37
N SER A 87 -8.08 -0.30 5.47
CA SER A 87 -9.06 0.20 4.49
C SER A 87 -9.56 -0.89 3.55
N ILE A 88 -8.66 -1.73 3.05
CA ILE A 88 -8.99 -2.85 2.16
C ILE A 88 -9.86 -3.88 2.91
N ILE A 89 -9.44 -4.30 4.11
CA ILE A 89 -10.16 -5.26 4.92
C ILE A 89 -11.55 -4.73 5.27
N PHE A 90 -11.64 -3.48 5.71
CA PHE A 90 -12.91 -2.85 6.06
C PHE A 90 -13.88 -2.85 4.89
N TYR A 91 -13.41 -2.50 3.69
CA TYR A 91 -14.26 -2.48 2.51
C TYR A 91 -14.79 -3.87 2.16
N PHE A 92 -13.91 -4.83 1.93
CA PHE A 92 -14.34 -6.17 1.48
C PHE A 92 -15.15 -6.90 2.54
N PHE A 93 -14.73 -6.84 3.80
CA PHE A 93 -15.45 -7.48 4.91
C PHE A 93 -16.79 -6.78 5.18
N GLY A 94 -16.81 -5.45 5.18
CA GLY A 94 -18.02 -4.66 5.35
C GLY A 94 -19.05 -4.92 4.25
N MET A 95 -18.62 -4.99 2.99
CA MET A 95 -19.51 -5.33 1.87
C MET A 95 -20.04 -6.76 1.98
N SER A 96 -19.20 -7.71 2.39
CA SER A 96 -19.63 -9.10 2.61
C SER A 96 -20.72 -9.18 3.69
N ILE A 97 -20.51 -8.55 4.84
CA ILE A 97 -21.51 -8.52 5.93
C ILE A 97 -22.81 -7.79 5.47
N ALA A 98 -22.66 -6.65 4.81
CA ALA A 98 -23.81 -5.89 4.33
C ALA A 98 -24.66 -6.68 3.34
N SER A 99 -24.04 -7.57 2.56
CA SER A 99 -24.74 -8.44 1.61
C SER A 99 -25.42 -9.63 2.27
N MET A 100 -24.90 -10.14 3.39
CA MET A 100 -25.42 -11.36 4.05
C MET A 100 -26.53 -11.06 5.06
N SER A 101 -26.53 -9.89 5.69
CA SER A 101 -27.31 -9.65 6.93
C SER A 101 -28.65 -8.98 6.72
N ALA A 102 -29.02 -8.57 5.50
CA ALA A 102 -30.25 -7.82 5.26
C ALA A 102 -30.86 -8.10 3.90
N THR A 103 -32.16 -7.91 3.77
CA THR A 103 -32.88 -7.99 2.51
C THR A 103 -33.59 -6.66 2.23
N GLY A 104 -33.69 -6.29 0.95
CA GLY A 104 -34.40 -5.10 0.53
C GLY A 104 -33.71 -3.77 0.88
N ALA A 105 -34.48 -2.80 1.38
CA ALA A 105 -34.02 -1.43 1.62
C ALA A 105 -32.89 -1.34 2.67
N GLU A 106 -32.91 -2.17 3.71
CA GLU A 106 -31.86 -2.16 4.74
C GLU A 106 -30.50 -2.58 4.20
N GLN A 107 -30.46 -3.53 3.28
CA GLN A 107 -29.23 -3.93 2.60
C GLN A 107 -28.60 -2.75 1.84
N GLY A 108 -29.43 -2.00 1.09
CA GLY A 108 -28.96 -0.83 0.35
C GLY A 108 -28.34 0.24 1.26
N VAL A 109 -28.99 0.54 2.37
CA VAL A 109 -28.48 1.53 3.36
C VAL A 109 -27.13 1.09 3.93
N ARG A 110 -26.97 -0.17 4.30
CA ARG A 110 -25.69 -0.69 4.85
C ARG A 110 -24.57 -0.65 3.83
N GLN A 111 -24.86 -1.01 2.57
CA GLN A 111 -23.87 -0.93 1.49
C GLN A 111 -23.44 0.51 1.24
N ILE A 112 -24.37 1.47 1.20
CA ILE A 112 -24.06 2.90 1.04
C ILE A 112 -23.17 3.40 2.18
N LEU A 113 -23.45 3.01 3.43
CA LEU A 113 -22.61 3.38 4.57
C LEU A 113 -21.19 2.83 4.45
N VAL A 114 -21.02 1.55 4.09
CA VAL A 114 -19.71 0.94 3.90
C VAL A 114 -18.95 1.65 2.78
N ILE A 115 -19.59 1.93 1.65
CA ILE A 115 -19.01 2.65 0.53
C ILE A 115 -18.55 4.06 0.96
N SER A 116 -19.41 4.82 1.64
CA SER A 116 -19.10 6.17 2.08
C SER A 116 -17.92 6.23 3.04
N ILE A 117 -17.89 5.35 4.04
CA ILE A 117 -16.78 5.27 4.99
C ILE A 117 -15.49 4.85 4.28
N SER A 118 -15.57 3.86 3.38
CA SER A 118 -14.41 3.39 2.62
C SER A 118 -13.84 4.47 1.70
N MET A 119 -14.67 5.31 1.11
CA MET A 119 -14.25 6.46 0.30
C MET A 119 -13.44 7.46 1.14
N VAL A 120 -13.90 7.79 2.35
CA VAL A 120 -13.16 8.65 3.28
C VAL A 120 -11.82 8.01 3.66
N LEU A 121 -11.82 6.72 3.97
CA LEU A 121 -10.59 5.98 4.29
C LEU A 121 -9.60 5.99 3.12
N CYS A 122 -10.05 5.84 1.87
CA CYS A 122 -9.20 5.92 0.68
C CYS A 122 -8.50 7.28 0.58
N TRP A 123 -9.20 8.38 0.81
CA TRP A 123 -8.61 9.71 0.79
C TRP A 123 -7.64 9.93 1.97
N LEU A 124 -7.94 9.40 3.15
CA LEU A 124 -7.00 9.40 4.28
C LEU A 124 -5.72 8.63 3.95
N VAL A 125 -5.84 7.45 3.34
CA VAL A 125 -4.69 6.67 2.86
C VAL A 125 -3.87 7.48 1.85
N ALA A 126 -4.52 8.15 0.91
CA ALA A 126 -3.83 9.00 -0.08
C ALA A 126 -3.06 10.15 0.59
N ALA A 127 -3.69 10.85 1.54
CA ALA A 127 -3.07 11.96 2.26
C ALA A 127 -1.83 11.49 3.07
N VAL A 128 -1.98 10.45 3.88
CA VAL A 128 -0.87 9.88 4.66
C VAL A 128 0.23 9.35 3.75
N THR A 129 -0.13 8.75 2.62
CA THR A 129 0.81 8.24 1.62
C THR A 129 1.60 9.38 0.98
N ALA A 130 0.95 10.47 0.58
CA ALA A 130 1.61 11.63 -0.01
C ALA A 130 2.57 12.28 1.00
N ILE A 131 2.12 12.55 2.23
CA ILE A 131 2.94 13.13 3.29
C ILE A 131 4.16 12.25 3.59
N SER A 132 3.94 10.93 3.74
CA SER A 132 5.01 9.96 3.97
C SER A 132 6.02 9.93 2.83
N GLY A 133 5.54 10.02 1.58
CA GLY A 133 6.40 10.03 0.39
C GLY A 133 7.24 11.30 0.30
N ILE A 134 6.63 12.47 0.44
CA ILE A 134 7.32 13.77 0.40
C ILE A 134 8.38 13.83 1.49
N LYS A 135 8.02 13.48 2.73
CA LYS A 135 8.97 13.45 3.84
C LYS A 135 10.14 12.51 3.58
N TYR A 136 9.86 11.31 3.08
CA TYR A 136 10.91 10.34 2.76
C TYR A 136 11.88 10.83 1.67
N LEU A 137 11.37 11.44 0.61
CA LEU A 137 12.19 12.03 -0.46
C LEU A 137 13.01 13.22 0.07
N TRP A 138 12.41 14.06 0.90
CA TRP A 138 13.07 15.21 1.49
C TRP A 138 14.23 14.82 2.43
N ASP A 139 13.99 13.86 3.31
CA ASP A 139 14.98 13.36 4.27
C ASP A 139 16.18 12.68 3.54
N ASN A 140 15.95 12.13 2.34
CA ASN A 140 16.96 11.41 1.57
C ASN A 140 17.41 12.14 0.28
N ARG A 141 17.16 13.46 0.17
CA ARG A 141 17.53 14.26 -1.00
C ARG A 141 19.01 14.29 -1.35
N SER A 142 19.89 14.08 -0.36
CA SER A 142 21.33 14.01 -0.56
C SER A 142 21.74 12.86 -1.50
N PHE A 143 21.03 11.72 -1.44
CA PHE A 143 21.29 10.60 -2.34
C PHE A 143 20.86 10.87 -3.78
N ILE A 144 19.87 11.75 -3.97
CA ILE A 144 19.38 12.13 -5.32
C ILE A 144 20.42 13.04 -6.00
N ASN A 145 21.10 13.90 -5.24
CA ASN A 145 22.11 14.84 -5.76
C ASN A 145 23.48 14.19 -6.01
N THR A 146 23.77 13.06 -5.36
CA THR A 146 25.08 12.37 -5.50
C THR A 146 25.10 11.40 -6.69
N ALA A 147 23.94 11.16 -7.34
CA ALA A 147 23.82 10.33 -8.53
C ALA A 147 24.10 11.08 -9.84
N LYS A 148 24.70 12.30 -9.75
CA LYS A 148 25.36 13.01 -10.84
C LYS A 148 26.86 12.77 -10.71
#